data_bbc39c40b4d8abcc99fb0a93c1a5611b
#
_entry.id   bbc39c40b4d8abcc99fb0a93c1a5611b
#
_cell.length_a   1.000
_cell.length_b   1.000
_cell.length_c   1.000
_cell.angle_alpha   90.00
_cell.angle_beta   90.00
_cell.angle_gamma   90.00
#
_symmetry.space_group_name_H-M   'P 1'
#
loop_
_entity.id
_entity.type
_entity.pdbx_description
1 polymer ?
#
loop_
_entity_poly.entity_id
_entity_poly.type
_entity_poly.pdbx_seq_one_letter_code
_entity_poly.pdbx_strand_id
1 'polypeptide(L)'
;IIEEKTSRIIEVLLSAVSPFELMAGKIAGLSLAGLIVVAVYGSGGLVAANKFGVSGLINGEITALFIVYFIFGFVLLSAVFTAVGSMCNNIREAQNYNSPIMITMMIPIFSWTLISQDPNGTLAVALSFVPPITPFVMVLRIATLPQVPWLQVALTLVLLAVSVPAVVWVCARIFRTGILMYGKPPSPAEILRWVRQS
;
A
#
# COMPACT_ATOMS: atom_id res chain seq x y z
N ILE A 1 -1.89 15.46 6.15
CA ILE A 1 -1.84 15.19 7.60
C ILE A 1 -0.87 16.15 8.28
N ILE A 2 0.39 16.23 7.85
CA ILE A 2 1.39 17.11 8.48
C ILE A 2 0.95 18.57 8.39
N GLU A 3 0.52 19.03 7.23
CA GLU A 3 -0.01 20.41 7.03
C GLU A 3 -1.26 20.69 7.87
N GLU A 4 -2.17 19.72 7.95
CA GLU A 4 -3.37 19.85 8.77
C GLU A 4 -3.05 19.89 10.27
N LYS A 5 -2.00 19.18 10.69
CA LYS A 5 -1.50 19.17 12.06
C LYS A 5 -0.83 20.50 12.40
N THR A 6 0.03 21.01 11.52
CA THR A 6 0.74 22.29 11.73
C THR A 6 -0.21 23.49 11.69
N SER A 7 -1.26 23.46 10.89
CA SER A 7 -2.30 24.50 10.82
C SER A 7 -3.39 24.37 11.88
N ARG A 8 -3.31 23.37 12.79
CA ARG A 8 -4.32 23.04 13.81
C ARG A 8 -5.73 22.72 13.27
N ILE A 9 -5.87 22.55 11.96
CA ILE A 9 -7.15 22.13 11.34
C ILE A 9 -7.56 20.76 11.88
N ILE A 10 -6.59 19.93 12.23
CA ILE A 10 -6.84 18.59 12.79
C ILE A 10 -7.63 18.62 14.09
N GLU A 11 -7.46 19.64 14.94
CA GLU A 11 -8.21 19.80 16.20
C GLU A 11 -9.70 20.06 15.93
N VAL A 12 -9.98 20.85 14.90
CA VAL A 12 -11.36 21.12 14.44
C VAL A 12 -11.97 19.84 13.85
N LEU A 13 -11.23 19.09 13.03
CA LEU A 13 -11.73 17.84 12.46
C LEU A 13 -12.02 16.81 13.54
N LEU A 14 -11.14 16.66 14.55
CA LEU A 14 -11.31 15.72 15.66
C LEU A 14 -12.45 16.13 16.63
N SER A 15 -12.95 17.36 16.56
CA SER A 15 -14.16 17.75 17.30
C SER A 15 -15.44 17.20 16.65
N ALA A 16 -15.40 16.86 15.35
CA ALA A 16 -16.55 16.39 14.58
C ALA A 16 -16.51 14.88 14.27
N VAL A 17 -15.32 14.28 14.18
CA VAL A 17 -15.14 12.86 13.81
C VAL A 17 -14.09 12.21 14.69
N SER A 18 -14.19 10.89 14.88
CA SER A 18 -13.17 10.13 15.61
C SER A 18 -11.86 10.00 14.81
N PRO A 19 -10.71 9.81 15.47
CA PRO A 19 -9.43 9.58 14.78
C PRO A 19 -9.46 8.42 13.77
N PHE A 20 -10.20 7.36 14.09
CA PHE A 20 -10.36 6.21 13.21
C PHE A 20 -11.15 6.57 11.95
N GLU A 21 -12.27 7.27 12.09
CA GLU A 21 -13.08 7.72 10.95
C GLU A 21 -12.31 8.68 10.05
N LEU A 22 -11.52 9.59 10.65
CA LEU A 22 -10.66 10.50 9.90
C LEU A 22 -9.60 9.74 9.10
N MET A 23 -8.94 8.76 9.72
CA MET A 23 -7.96 7.91 9.05
C MET A 23 -8.61 7.09 7.94
N ALA A 24 -9.74 6.44 8.22
CA ALA A 24 -10.46 5.61 7.26
C ALA A 24 -10.93 6.44 6.05
N GLY A 25 -11.47 7.65 6.29
CA GLY A 25 -11.85 8.58 5.23
C GLY A 25 -10.69 9.00 4.35
N LYS A 26 -9.51 9.28 4.93
CA LYS A 26 -8.31 9.59 4.16
C LYS A 26 -7.82 8.42 3.31
N ILE A 27 -7.77 7.21 3.89
CA ILE A 27 -7.36 6.00 3.15
C ILE A 27 -8.36 5.74 2.02
N ALA A 28 -9.66 5.83 2.27
CA ALA A 28 -10.70 5.64 1.25
C ALA A 28 -10.60 6.68 0.12
N GLY A 29 -10.44 7.96 0.47
CA GLY A 29 -10.29 9.05 -0.51
C GLY A 29 -9.04 8.88 -1.38
N LEU A 30 -7.89 8.57 -0.77
CA LEU A 30 -6.65 8.31 -1.50
C LEU A 30 -6.78 7.05 -2.38
N SER A 31 -7.43 6.00 -1.89
CA SER A 31 -7.65 4.77 -2.66
C SER A 31 -8.53 5.01 -3.87
N LEU A 32 -9.58 5.81 -3.73
CA LEU A 32 -10.44 6.21 -4.85
C LEU A 32 -9.66 7.05 -5.88
N ALA A 33 -8.87 8.01 -5.44
CA ALA A 33 -7.99 8.78 -6.31
C ALA A 33 -6.99 7.87 -7.05
N GLY A 34 -6.38 6.90 -6.35
CA GLY A 34 -5.51 5.90 -6.96
C GLY A 34 -6.22 5.05 -8.03
N LEU A 35 -7.44 4.62 -7.76
CA LEU A 35 -8.25 3.87 -8.75
C LEU A 35 -8.58 4.71 -9.99
N ILE A 36 -8.87 6.00 -9.83
CA ILE A 36 -9.08 6.92 -10.96
C ILE A 36 -7.81 6.98 -11.83
N VAL A 37 -6.64 7.13 -11.20
CA VAL A 37 -5.36 7.14 -11.91
C VAL A 37 -5.15 5.84 -12.68
N VAL A 38 -5.39 4.69 -12.05
CA VAL A 38 -5.30 3.36 -12.70
C VAL A 38 -6.30 3.25 -13.86
N ALA A 39 -7.52 3.74 -13.70
CA ALA A 39 -8.53 3.71 -14.76
C ALA A 39 -8.11 4.57 -15.97
N VAL A 40 -7.54 5.76 -15.74
CA VAL A 40 -7.05 6.65 -16.80
C VAL A 40 -5.87 6.00 -17.55
N TYR A 41 -4.84 5.54 -16.84
CA TYR A 41 -3.68 4.90 -17.47
C TYR A 41 -4.05 3.56 -18.10
N GLY A 42 -4.93 2.78 -17.47
CA GLY A 42 -5.43 1.51 -17.99
C GLY A 42 -6.21 1.69 -19.29
N SER A 43 -7.12 2.67 -19.34
CA SER A 43 -7.86 2.98 -20.58
C SER A 43 -6.93 3.46 -21.70
N GLY A 44 -5.95 4.30 -21.39
CA GLY A 44 -4.91 4.70 -22.34
C GLY A 44 -4.10 3.53 -22.88
N GLY A 45 -3.73 2.61 -21.97
CA GLY A 45 -3.03 1.36 -22.34
C GLY A 45 -3.88 0.45 -23.24
N LEU A 46 -5.17 0.31 -22.97
CA LEU A 46 -6.10 -0.45 -23.84
C LEU A 46 -6.23 0.16 -25.24
N VAL A 47 -6.36 1.48 -25.32
CA VAL A 47 -6.41 2.19 -26.62
C VAL A 47 -5.11 1.99 -27.39
N ALA A 48 -3.97 2.09 -26.74
CA ALA A 48 -2.67 1.85 -27.34
C ALA A 48 -2.54 0.39 -27.83
N ALA A 49 -2.91 -0.59 -26.99
CA ALA A 49 -2.86 -1.99 -27.34
C ALA A 49 -3.72 -2.32 -28.58
N ASN A 50 -4.91 -1.72 -28.69
CA ASN A 50 -5.77 -1.87 -29.85
C ASN A 50 -5.12 -1.26 -31.11
N LYS A 51 -4.52 -0.08 -31.02
CA LYS A 51 -3.83 0.57 -32.15
C LYS A 51 -2.63 -0.23 -32.65
N PHE A 52 -1.88 -0.85 -31.75
CA PHE A 52 -0.70 -1.66 -32.10
C PHE A 52 -1.02 -3.12 -32.40
N GLY A 53 -2.30 -3.54 -32.35
CA GLY A 53 -2.71 -4.91 -32.64
C GLY A 53 -2.30 -5.94 -31.59
N VAL A 54 -1.97 -5.49 -30.37
CA VAL A 54 -1.52 -6.35 -29.26
C VAL A 54 -2.62 -6.55 -28.18
N SER A 55 -3.87 -6.20 -28.50
CA SER A 55 -5.01 -6.33 -27.58
C SER A 55 -5.25 -7.76 -27.09
N GLY A 56 -4.87 -8.77 -27.90
CA GLY A 56 -4.93 -10.18 -27.49
C GLY A 56 -4.02 -10.57 -26.31
N LEU A 57 -3.07 -9.71 -25.94
CA LEU A 57 -2.22 -9.92 -24.75
C LEU A 57 -2.89 -9.46 -23.45
N ILE A 58 -3.98 -8.69 -23.55
CA ILE A 58 -4.70 -8.19 -22.36
C ILE A 58 -5.79 -9.19 -22.03
N ASN A 59 -5.52 -10.00 -21.02
CA ASN A 59 -6.49 -10.97 -20.51
C ASN A 59 -7.32 -10.31 -19.39
N GLY A 60 -8.66 -10.44 -19.45
CA GLY A 60 -9.57 -9.92 -18.44
C GLY A 60 -9.31 -10.48 -17.04
N GLU A 61 -8.89 -11.74 -16.93
CA GLU A 61 -8.53 -12.37 -15.65
C GLU A 61 -7.31 -11.68 -15.01
N ILE A 62 -6.26 -11.43 -15.81
CA ILE A 62 -5.05 -10.75 -15.34
C ILE A 62 -5.38 -9.33 -14.91
N THR A 63 -6.24 -8.64 -15.67
CA THR A 63 -6.68 -7.28 -15.32
C THR A 63 -7.47 -7.26 -14.02
N ALA A 64 -8.37 -8.20 -13.82
CA ALA A 64 -9.15 -8.31 -12.57
C ALA A 64 -8.24 -8.57 -11.36
N LEU A 65 -7.30 -9.51 -11.48
CA LEU A 65 -6.31 -9.79 -10.44
C LEU A 65 -5.42 -8.58 -10.16
N PHE A 66 -4.97 -7.87 -11.19
CA PHE A 66 -4.21 -6.61 -11.02
C PHE A 66 -4.98 -5.60 -10.16
N ILE A 67 -6.28 -5.39 -10.45
CA ILE A 67 -7.10 -4.44 -9.69
C ILE A 67 -7.22 -4.88 -8.22
N VAL A 68 -7.43 -6.17 -7.97
CA VAL A 68 -7.54 -6.71 -6.61
C VAL A 68 -6.22 -6.51 -5.84
N TYR A 69 -5.08 -6.90 -6.41
CA TYR A 69 -3.78 -6.71 -5.78
C TYR A 69 -3.45 -5.22 -5.60
N PHE A 70 -3.81 -4.38 -6.58
CA PHE A 70 -3.64 -2.94 -6.48
C PHE A 70 -4.39 -2.36 -5.27
N ILE A 71 -5.66 -2.74 -5.10
CA ILE A 71 -6.47 -2.25 -3.96
C ILE A 71 -5.83 -2.65 -2.63
N PHE A 72 -5.46 -3.92 -2.46
CA PHE A 72 -4.81 -4.37 -1.22
C PHE A 72 -3.48 -3.66 -0.96
N GLY A 73 -2.63 -3.56 -1.98
CA GLY A 73 -1.34 -2.86 -1.88
C GLY A 73 -1.50 -1.38 -1.57
N PHE A 74 -2.44 -0.72 -2.23
CA PHE A 74 -2.70 0.70 -2.03
C PHE A 74 -3.25 1.01 -0.63
N VAL A 75 -4.21 0.22 -0.16
CA VAL A 75 -4.76 0.37 1.21
C VAL A 75 -3.67 0.14 2.25
N LEU A 76 -2.85 -0.89 2.09
CA LEU A 76 -1.76 -1.21 3.00
C LEU A 76 -0.75 -0.04 3.08
N LEU A 77 -0.26 0.43 1.95
CA LEU A 77 0.70 1.53 1.89
C LEU A 77 0.10 2.84 2.39
N SER A 78 -1.15 3.15 2.01
CA SER A 78 -1.85 4.34 2.48
C SER A 78 -2.02 4.35 3.99
N ALA A 79 -2.32 3.20 4.61
CA ALA A 79 -2.42 3.09 6.06
C ALA A 79 -1.06 3.38 6.72
N VAL A 80 0.03 2.79 6.21
CA VAL A 80 1.37 2.99 6.74
C VAL A 80 1.81 4.46 6.61
N PHE A 81 1.65 5.07 5.43
CA PHE A 81 2.00 6.48 5.23
C PHE A 81 1.14 7.43 6.05
N THR A 82 -0.14 7.10 6.26
CA THR A 82 -1.04 7.88 7.12
C THR A 82 -0.58 7.83 8.58
N ALA A 83 -0.19 6.65 9.07
CA ALA A 83 0.34 6.49 10.41
C ALA A 83 1.66 7.26 10.58
N VAL A 84 2.60 7.15 9.64
CA VAL A 84 3.85 7.92 9.66
C VAL A 84 3.57 9.41 9.67
N GLY A 85 2.68 9.89 8.78
CA GLY A 85 2.33 11.30 8.72
C GLY A 85 1.71 11.84 10.02
N SER A 86 1.02 11.01 10.80
CA SER A 86 0.43 11.40 12.09
C SER A 86 1.49 11.61 13.19
N MET A 87 2.58 10.87 13.14
CA MET A 87 3.67 10.95 14.13
C MET A 87 4.60 12.15 13.90
N CYS A 88 4.69 12.65 12.66
CA CYS A 88 5.62 13.68 12.27
C CYS A 88 5.05 15.08 12.49
N ASN A 89 5.94 16.04 12.83
CA ASN A 89 5.59 17.45 12.97
C ASN A 89 6.06 18.30 11.79
N ASN A 90 6.96 17.75 10.97
CA ASN A 90 7.46 18.41 9.77
C ASN A 90 7.80 17.39 8.66
N ILE A 91 7.98 17.90 7.44
CA ILE A 91 8.25 17.06 6.25
C ILE A 91 9.59 16.33 6.36
N ARG A 92 10.60 16.91 6.99
CA ARG A 92 11.93 16.27 7.14
C ARG A 92 11.86 15.02 8.03
N GLU A 93 11.10 15.11 9.12
CA GLU A 93 10.84 13.94 9.97
C GLU A 93 10.13 12.83 9.18
N ALA A 94 9.10 13.20 8.41
CA ALA A 94 8.38 12.23 7.59
C ALA A 94 9.30 11.54 6.57
N GLN A 95 10.20 12.26 5.93
CA GLN A 95 11.19 11.69 5.00
C GLN A 95 12.07 10.63 5.67
N ASN A 96 12.54 10.89 6.90
CA ASN A 96 13.35 9.93 7.64
C ASN A 96 12.59 8.64 7.94
N TYR A 97 11.31 8.72 8.37
CA TYR A 97 10.48 7.54 8.61
C TYR A 97 10.03 6.84 7.33
N ASN A 98 9.88 7.57 6.22
CA ASN A 98 9.52 6.99 4.94
C ASN A 98 10.69 6.24 4.27
N SER A 99 11.95 6.59 4.58
CA SER A 99 13.11 5.97 3.95
C SER A 99 13.14 4.43 4.05
N PRO A 100 12.90 3.78 5.22
CA PRO A 100 12.85 2.32 5.30
C PRO A 100 11.71 1.71 4.45
N ILE A 101 10.57 2.40 4.38
CA ILE A 101 9.42 1.95 3.56
C ILE A 101 9.80 1.99 2.09
N MET A 102 10.43 3.08 1.63
CA MET A 102 10.88 3.23 0.25
C MET A 102 11.94 2.18 -0.12
N ILE A 103 12.90 1.89 0.78
CA ILE A 103 13.89 0.83 0.56
C ILE A 103 13.18 -0.53 0.38
N THR A 104 12.17 -0.83 1.20
CA THR A 104 11.39 -2.06 1.06
C THR A 104 10.66 -2.11 -0.30
N MET A 105 10.11 -0.98 -0.76
CA MET A 105 9.44 -0.89 -2.06
C MET A 105 10.40 -0.96 -3.26
N MET A 106 11.69 -0.75 -3.06
CA MET A 106 12.69 -0.96 -4.11
C MET A 106 12.97 -2.44 -4.38
N ILE A 107 12.69 -3.33 -3.43
CA ILE A 107 12.95 -4.78 -3.59
C ILE A 107 12.26 -5.36 -4.85
N PRO A 108 10.94 -5.19 -5.07
CA PRO A 108 10.30 -5.69 -6.29
C PRO A 108 10.85 -5.05 -7.58
N ILE A 109 11.26 -3.78 -7.52
CA ILE A 109 11.82 -3.07 -8.68
C ILE A 109 13.17 -3.70 -9.08
N PHE A 110 14.08 -3.90 -8.13
CA PHE A 110 15.37 -4.53 -8.40
C PHE A 110 15.26 -6.02 -8.73
N SER A 111 14.24 -6.69 -8.19
CA SER A 111 14.00 -8.11 -8.47
C SER A 111 13.26 -8.35 -9.78
N TRP A 112 12.79 -7.31 -10.46
CA TRP A 112 11.98 -7.43 -11.69
C TRP A 112 12.63 -8.35 -12.73
N THR A 113 13.88 -8.10 -13.10
CA THR A 113 14.56 -8.89 -14.12
C THR A 113 14.69 -10.37 -13.74
N LEU A 114 15.01 -10.64 -12.47
CA LEU A 114 15.13 -12.01 -11.95
C LEU A 114 13.76 -12.71 -11.93
N ILE A 115 12.72 -12.03 -11.48
CA ILE A 115 11.35 -12.56 -11.42
C ILE A 115 10.80 -12.79 -12.83
N SER A 116 11.11 -11.91 -13.79
CA SER A 116 10.64 -12.07 -15.17
C SER A 116 11.32 -13.20 -15.90
N GLN A 117 12.58 -13.54 -15.56
CA GLN A 117 13.31 -14.66 -16.15
C GLN A 117 12.89 -16.01 -15.55
N ASP A 118 12.66 -16.06 -14.24
CA ASP A 118 12.17 -17.25 -13.53
C ASP A 118 11.03 -16.89 -12.55
N PRO A 119 9.80 -16.76 -13.04
CA PRO A 119 8.66 -16.40 -12.22
C PRO A 119 8.27 -17.44 -11.16
N ASN A 120 8.70 -18.70 -11.34
CA ASN A 120 8.48 -19.79 -10.39
C ASN A 120 9.71 -20.10 -9.52
N GLY A 121 10.78 -19.35 -9.69
CA GLY A 121 11.99 -19.49 -8.89
C GLY A 121 11.74 -19.21 -7.40
N THR A 122 12.61 -19.77 -6.56
CA THR A 122 12.50 -19.68 -5.09
C THR A 122 12.39 -18.23 -4.61
N LEU A 123 13.13 -17.31 -5.22
CA LEU A 123 13.12 -15.89 -4.88
C LEU A 123 11.76 -15.25 -5.21
N ALA A 124 11.21 -15.49 -6.40
CA ALA A 124 9.92 -14.96 -6.83
C ALA A 124 8.79 -15.47 -5.93
N VAL A 125 8.81 -16.76 -5.61
CA VAL A 125 7.84 -17.37 -4.69
C VAL A 125 7.98 -16.81 -3.28
N ALA A 126 9.18 -16.71 -2.73
CA ALA A 126 9.42 -16.18 -1.39
C ALA A 126 8.94 -14.74 -1.24
N LEU A 127 9.28 -13.86 -2.21
CA LEU A 127 8.84 -12.45 -2.21
C LEU A 127 7.32 -12.31 -2.37
N SER A 128 6.65 -13.26 -3.01
CA SER A 128 5.19 -13.26 -3.14
C SER A 128 4.46 -13.41 -1.80
N PHE A 129 5.12 -13.92 -0.76
CA PHE A 129 4.53 -14.12 0.58
C PHE A 129 4.96 -13.04 1.60
N VAL A 130 5.57 -11.95 1.16
CA VAL A 130 5.91 -10.80 2.01
C VAL A 130 4.84 -9.72 1.82
N PRO A 131 3.90 -9.49 2.76
CA PRO A 131 2.68 -8.70 2.53
C PRO A 131 2.87 -7.33 1.87
N PRO A 132 3.84 -6.48 2.26
CA PRO A 132 4.05 -5.19 1.59
C PRO A 132 4.51 -5.32 0.13
N ILE A 133 5.16 -6.43 -0.21
CA ILE A 133 5.78 -6.68 -1.52
C ILE A 133 4.86 -7.52 -2.41
N THR A 134 4.04 -8.40 -1.80
CA THR A 134 3.13 -9.33 -2.47
C THR A 134 2.36 -8.73 -3.65
N PRO A 135 1.70 -7.56 -3.52
CA PRO A 135 0.91 -7.00 -4.63
C PRO A 135 1.74 -6.76 -5.89
N PHE A 136 2.96 -6.26 -5.73
CA PHE A 136 3.85 -5.94 -6.85
C PHE A 136 4.40 -7.22 -7.50
N VAL A 137 4.88 -8.15 -6.69
CA VAL A 137 5.49 -9.39 -7.18
C VAL A 137 4.44 -10.31 -7.82
N MET A 138 3.26 -10.45 -7.22
CA MET A 138 2.21 -11.30 -7.78
C MET A 138 1.68 -10.78 -9.11
N VAL A 139 1.49 -9.47 -9.25
CA VAL A 139 1.11 -8.86 -10.53
C VAL A 139 2.16 -9.17 -11.61
N LEU A 140 3.44 -8.99 -11.30
CA LEU A 140 4.53 -9.28 -12.23
C LEU A 140 4.56 -10.76 -12.62
N ARG A 141 4.44 -11.67 -11.66
CA ARG A 141 4.42 -13.12 -11.91
C ARG A 141 3.24 -13.56 -12.75
N ILE A 142 2.04 -13.06 -12.44
CA ILE A 142 0.81 -13.37 -13.20
C ILE A 142 0.93 -12.87 -14.64
N ALA A 143 1.56 -11.72 -14.87
CA ALA A 143 1.76 -11.16 -16.19
C ALA A 143 2.82 -11.90 -17.03
N THR A 144 3.78 -12.57 -16.39
CA THR A 144 4.91 -13.24 -17.07
C THR A 144 4.72 -14.76 -17.21
N LEU A 145 3.84 -15.38 -16.42
CA LEU A 145 3.58 -16.81 -16.47
C LEU A 145 2.61 -17.16 -17.61
N PRO A 146 2.85 -18.29 -18.32
CA PRO A 146 1.94 -18.78 -19.36
C PRO A 146 0.59 -19.24 -18.79
N GLN A 147 0.54 -19.61 -17.52
CA GLN A 147 -0.66 -20.01 -16.79
C GLN A 147 -0.67 -19.38 -15.40
N VAL A 148 -1.83 -18.88 -14.98
CA VAL A 148 -2.01 -18.27 -13.66
C VAL A 148 -1.86 -19.33 -12.56
N PRO A 149 -0.97 -19.13 -11.58
CA PRO A 149 -0.77 -20.09 -10.48
C PRO A 149 -1.87 -19.94 -9.41
N TRP A 150 -3.08 -20.40 -9.69
CA TRP A 150 -4.28 -20.15 -8.88
C TRP A 150 -4.14 -20.48 -7.40
N LEU A 151 -3.43 -21.55 -7.06
CA LEU A 151 -3.18 -21.89 -5.66
C LEU A 151 -2.37 -20.79 -4.94
N GLN A 152 -1.33 -20.30 -5.59
CA GLN A 152 -0.49 -19.22 -5.02
C GLN A 152 -1.24 -17.89 -4.99
N VAL A 153 -2.07 -17.61 -6.01
CA VAL A 153 -2.97 -16.45 -6.02
C VAL A 153 -3.93 -16.52 -4.83
N ALA A 154 -4.60 -17.64 -4.62
CA ALA A 154 -5.51 -17.83 -3.48
C ALA A 154 -4.80 -17.64 -2.13
N LEU A 155 -3.64 -18.27 -1.95
CA LEU A 155 -2.86 -18.16 -0.70
C LEU A 155 -2.39 -16.73 -0.43
N THR A 156 -1.92 -16.02 -1.46
CA THR A 156 -1.46 -14.63 -1.31
C THR A 156 -2.60 -13.65 -1.11
N LEU A 157 -3.78 -13.89 -1.70
CA LEU A 157 -4.98 -13.10 -1.43
C LEU A 157 -5.47 -13.31 0.00
N VAL A 158 -5.47 -14.54 0.50
CA VAL A 158 -5.78 -14.83 1.92
C VAL A 158 -4.78 -14.14 2.84
N LEU A 159 -3.49 -14.22 2.53
CA LEU A 159 -2.43 -13.53 3.26
C LEU A 159 -2.70 -12.03 3.32
N LEU A 160 -3.03 -11.39 2.21
CA LEU A 160 -3.35 -9.96 2.16
C LEU A 160 -4.66 -9.63 2.88
N ALA A 161 -5.68 -10.46 2.74
CA ALA A 161 -6.97 -10.28 3.42
C ALA A 161 -6.84 -10.31 4.95
N VAL A 162 -5.85 -11.03 5.48
CA VAL A 162 -5.54 -11.04 6.91
C VAL A 162 -4.56 -9.92 7.28
N SER A 163 -3.52 -9.71 6.48
CA SER A 163 -2.45 -8.75 6.79
C SER A 163 -2.91 -7.30 6.68
N VAL A 164 -3.73 -6.96 5.68
CA VAL A 164 -4.18 -5.57 5.47
C VAL A 164 -5.03 -5.06 6.64
N PRO A 165 -6.08 -5.76 7.10
CA PRO A 165 -6.82 -5.34 8.29
C PRO A 165 -5.93 -5.27 9.56
N ALA A 166 -5.00 -6.21 9.72
CA ALA A 166 -4.08 -6.20 10.85
C ALA A 166 -3.16 -4.96 10.82
N VAL A 167 -2.59 -4.62 9.67
CA VAL A 167 -1.76 -3.42 9.50
C VAL A 167 -2.60 -2.16 9.68
N VAL A 168 -3.79 -2.07 9.08
CA VAL A 168 -4.70 -0.93 9.25
C VAL A 168 -5.05 -0.73 10.72
N TRP A 169 -5.31 -1.79 11.45
CA TRP A 169 -5.61 -1.73 12.89
C TRP A 169 -4.41 -1.21 13.71
N VAL A 170 -3.20 -1.69 13.45
CA VAL A 170 -1.96 -1.17 14.08
C VAL A 170 -1.77 0.31 13.73
N CYS A 171 -1.91 0.66 12.46
CA CYS A 171 -1.77 2.04 11.99
C CYS A 171 -2.82 2.97 12.60
N ALA A 172 -4.05 2.50 12.81
CA ALA A 172 -5.10 3.27 13.47
C ALA A 172 -4.77 3.60 14.93
N ARG A 173 -4.15 2.68 15.65
CA ARG A 173 -3.67 2.93 17.03
C ARG A 173 -2.55 3.96 17.06
N ILE A 174 -1.59 3.80 16.15
CA ILE A 174 -0.49 4.78 15.99
C ILE A 174 -1.06 6.15 15.62
N PHE A 175 -2.00 6.20 14.68
CA PHE A 175 -2.62 7.43 14.23
C PHE A 175 -3.36 8.16 15.37
N ARG A 176 -4.17 7.43 16.16
CA ARG A 176 -4.92 7.98 17.29
C ARG A 176 -4.02 8.70 18.29
N THR A 177 -2.86 8.15 18.60
CA THR A 177 -1.92 8.74 19.56
C THR A 177 -1.05 9.79 18.89
N GLY A 178 -0.52 9.49 17.71
CA GLY A 178 0.43 10.34 16.99
C GLY A 178 -0.16 11.68 16.55
N ILE A 179 -1.46 11.70 16.18
CA ILE A 179 -2.12 12.92 15.69
C ILE A 179 -2.25 14.00 16.77
N LEU A 180 -2.34 13.58 18.06
CA LEU A 180 -2.45 14.48 19.21
C LEU A 180 -1.10 14.87 19.81
N MET A 181 -0.01 14.26 19.36
CA MET A 181 1.32 14.56 19.89
C MET A 181 1.99 15.67 19.10
N TYR A 182 2.45 16.69 19.84
CA TYR A 182 3.26 17.78 19.34
C TYR A 182 4.65 17.75 20.00
N GLY A 183 5.68 18.10 19.28
CA GLY A 183 7.05 18.26 19.78
C GLY A 183 7.98 17.18 19.28
N LYS A 184 8.58 16.36 20.16
CA LYS A 184 9.60 15.39 19.80
C LYS A 184 8.99 14.17 19.06
N PRO A 185 9.60 13.72 17.95
CA PRO A 185 9.16 12.50 17.26
C PRO A 185 9.32 11.28 18.18
N PRO A 186 8.35 10.32 18.15
CA PRO A 186 8.35 9.17 19.04
C PRO A 186 9.51 8.23 18.73
N SER A 187 10.07 7.63 19.78
CA SER A 187 11.04 6.54 19.62
C SER A 187 10.33 5.22 19.22
N PRO A 188 11.05 4.28 18.58
CA PRO A 188 10.45 2.97 18.23
C PRO A 188 9.83 2.22 19.42
N ALA A 189 10.42 2.38 20.62
CA ALA A 189 9.89 1.78 21.86
C ALA A 189 8.57 2.42 22.29
N GLU A 190 8.38 3.72 22.08
CA GLU A 190 7.13 4.43 22.36
C GLU A 190 6.04 4.00 21.39
N ILE A 191 6.35 3.86 20.10
CA ILE A 191 5.40 3.35 19.10
C ILE A 191 4.88 1.96 19.49
N LEU A 192 5.76 1.06 19.93
CA LEU A 192 5.38 -0.26 20.41
C LEU A 192 4.46 -0.20 21.64
N ARG A 193 4.68 0.75 22.54
CA ARG A 193 3.79 0.97 23.69
C ARG A 193 2.39 1.44 23.27
N TRP A 194 2.31 2.33 22.28
CA TRP A 194 1.02 2.83 21.74
C TRP A 194 0.16 1.72 21.15
N VAL A 195 0.80 0.77 20.46
CA VAL A 195 0.09 -0.39 19.92
C VAL A 195 -0.46 -1.31 21.02
N ARG A 196 0.22 -1.37 22.18
CA ARG A 196 -0.19 -2.24 23.32
C ARG A 196 -1.21 -1.61 24.27
N GLN A 197 -1.22 -0.29 24.41
CA GLN A 197 -1.99 0.41 25.46
C GLN A 197 -3.31 1.04 24.97
N SER A 198 -3.60 0.97 23.67
CA SER A 198 -4.82 1.58 23.10
C SER A 198 -5.95 0.57 22.96
#